data_4f483f4ab61e4b5c2249bd65abb61144
#
_entry.id   4f483f4ab61e4b5c2249bd65abb61144
#
_cell.length_a   1.000
_cell.length_b   1.000
_cell.length_c   1.000
_cell.angle_alpha   90.00
_cell.angle_beta   90.00
_cell.angle_gamma   90.00
#
_symmetry.space_group_name_H-M   'P 1'
#
loop_
_entity.id
_entity.type
_entity.pdbx_description
1 polymer ?
#
loop_
_entity_poly.entity_id
_entity_poly.type
_entity_poly.pdbx_seq_one_letter_code
_entity_poly.pdbx_strand_id
1 'polypeptide(L)'
;MSDPRAISRRRFLESSLFAGATSIVASRLAFANAPTDSRFVFVLLRGALDGLSAVPPVGDPDYAGLRGQIALAKSGAGAALPLQGIFGLHPALAFLHES
;
A
#
# COMPACT_ATOMS: atom_id res chain seq x y z
N MET A 1 31.22 25.60 -35.50
CA MET A 1 31.28 26.18 -34.14
C MET A 1 30.30 25.44 -33.26
N SER A 2 30.77 24.70 -32.27
CA SER A 2 29.88 24.00 -31.35
C SER A 2 29.26 25.01 -30.37
N ASP A 3 27.93 24.98 -30.25
CA ASP A 3 27.23 25.75 -29.25
C ASP A 3 27.69 25.31 -27.85
N PRO A 4 28.19 26.20 -26.96
CA PRO A 4 28.60 25.83 -25.61
C PRO A 4 27.47 25.35 -24.74
N ARG A 5 26.22 25.49 -25.21
CA ARG A 5 25.03 24.98 -24.54
C ARG A 5 24.60 23.62 -25.05
N ALA A 6 25.21 23.11 -26.13
CA ALA A 6 24.87 21.79 -26.67
C ALA A 6 25.47 20.70 -25.80
N ILE A 7 24.62 19.94 -25.15
CA ILE A 7 25.01 18.75 -24.39
C ILE A 7 25.02 17.58 -25.35
N SER A 8 26.16 16.85 -25.44
CA SER A 8 26.23 15.66 -26.25
C SER A 8 25.27 14.57 -25.67
N ARG A 9 24.74 13.72 -26.55
CA ARG A 9 23.89 12.59 -26.11
C ARG A 9 24.57 11.74 -25.05
N ARG A 10 25.86 11.52 -25.19
CA ARG A 10 26.68 10.79 -24.24
C ARG A 10 26.69 11.44 -22.85
N ARG A 11 26.95 12.72 -22.78
CA ARG A 11 26.94 13.51 -21.52
C ARG A 11 25.57 13.50 -20.87
N PHE A 12 24.51 13.62 -21.66
CA PHE A 12 23.16 13.58 -21.16
C PHE A 12 22.85 12.22 -20.52
N LEU A 13 23.22 11.11 -21.19
CA LEU A 13 23.01 9.76 -20.66
C LEU A 13 23.83 9.51 -19.40
N GLU A 14 25.08 9.93 -19.37
CA GLU A 14 25.95 9.82 -18.19
C GLU A 14 25.38 10.59 -17.00
N SER A 15 24.93 11.81 -17.21
CA SER A 15 24.31 12.65 -16.18
C SER A 15 23.00 12.06 -15.68
N SER A 16 22.15 11.55 -16.56
CA SER A 16 20.88 10.92 -16.20
C SER A 16 21.09 9.65 -15.39
N LEU A 17 22.06 8.83 -15.75
CA LEU A 17 22.39 7.61 -15.00
C LEU A 17 22.89 7.95 -13.59
N PHE A 18 23.75 8.94 -13.47
CA PHE A 18 24.28 9.40 -12.18
C PHE A 18 23.18 9.99 -11.29
N ALA A 19 22.30 10.82 -11.83
CA ALA A 19 21.18 11.39 -11.11
C ALA A 19 20.18 10.32 -10.63
N GLY A 20 19.87 9.33 -11.47
CA GLY A 20 19.01 8.22 -11.11
C GLY A 20 19.59 7.36 -9.97
N ALA A 21 20.86 7.01 -10.05
CA ALA A 21 21.55 6.25 -9.01
C ALA A 21 21.59 7.02 -7.67
N THR A 22 21.87 8.31 -7.71
CA THR A 22 21.88 9.17 -6.53
C THR A 22 20.52 9.25 -5.86
N SER A 23 19.45 9.34 -6.63
CA SER A 23 18.08 9.39 -6.10
C SER A 23 17.72 8.12 -5.33
N ILE A 24 18.09 6.93 -5.83
CA ILE A 24 17.83 5.65 -5.16
C ILE A 24 18.60 5.56 -3.84
N VAL A 25 19.88 5.93 -3.83
CA VAL A 25 20.72 5.91 -2.63
C VAL A 25 20.23 6.93 -1.60
N ALA A 26 19.87 8.13 -2.02
CA ALA A 26 19.34 9.17 -1.13
C ALA A 26 18.03 8.74 -0.46
N SER A 27 17.15 8.08 -1.19
CA SER A 27 15.90 7.54 -0.62
C SER A 27 16.16 6.51 0.48
N ARG A 28 17.10 5.59 0.28
CA ARG A 28 17.49 4.60 1.29
C ARG A 28 18.12 5.25 2.53
N LEU A 29 18.98 6.24 2.33
CA LEU A 29 19.60 6.97 3.43
C LEU A 29 18.58 7.79 4.23
N ALA A 30 17.57 8.36 3.59
CA ALA A 30 16.50 9.09 4.27
C ALA A 30 15.70 8.17 5.21
N PHE A 31 15.41 6.94 4.79
CA PHE A 31 14.76 5.96 5.66
C PHE A 31 15.66 5.51 6.82
N ALA A 32 16.95 5.33 6.58
CA ALA A 32 17.89 4.88 7.60
C ALA A 32 18.15 5.92 8.69
N ASN A 33 18.06 7.19 8.38
CA ASN A 33 18.39 8.31 9.27
C ASN A 33 17.15 9.01 9.87
N ALA A 34 15.94 8.48 9.67
CA ALA A 34 14.75 9.07 10.26
C ALA A 34 14.82 8.96 11.80
N PRO A 35 14.75 10.07 12.56
CA PRO A 35 14.84 10.07 14.02
C PRO A 35 13.51 9.64 14.66
N THR A 36 13.08 8.44 14.37
CA THR A 36 11.82 7.88 14.83
C THR A 36 11.96 6.37 15.01
N ASP A 37 11.29 5.82 16.02
CA ASP A 37 11.14 4.39 16.20
C ASP A 37 10.08 3.78 15.28
N SER A 38 9.46 4.59 14.44
CA SER A 38 8.49 4.13 13.46
C SER A 38 9.12 3.19 12.46
N ARG A 39 8.49 2.05 12.26
CA ARG A 39 8.94 1.03 11.31
C ARG A 39 7.97 0.98 10.14
N PHE A 40 8.52 0.92 8.93
CA PHE A 40 7.74 0.74 7.73
C PHE A 40 7.82 -0.71 7.28
N VAL A 41 6.67 -1.35 7.13
CA VAL A 41 6.57 -2.71 6.62
C VAL A 41 5.81 -2.67 5.29
N PHE A 42 6.45 -3.11 4.23
CA PHE A 42 5.82 -3.26 2.92
C PHE A 42 5.49 -4.72 2.66
N VAL A 43 4.19 -5.00 2.49
CA VAL A 43 3.70 -6.35 2.22
C VAL A 43 3.20 -6.43 0.78
N LEU A 44 3.88 -7.21 -0.05
CA LEU A 44 3.48 -7.44 -1.43
C LEU A 44 2.70 -8.76 -1.54
N LEU A 45 1.42 -8.67 -1.89
CA LEU A 45 0.56 -9.83 -2.09
C LEU A 45 0.57 -10.22 -3.57
N ARG A 46 1.39 -11.19 -3.91
CA ARG A 46 1.62 -11.58 -5.32
C ARG A 46 0.42 -12.23 -5.99
N GLY A 47 -0.47 -12.86 -5.22
CA GLY A 47 -1.71 -13.46 -5.72
C GLY A 47 -2.89 -12.50 -5.76
N ALA A 48 -2.67 -11.22 -5.51
CA ALA A 48 -3.68 -10.19 -5.26
C ALA A 48 -4.53 -10.44 -4.01
N LEU A 49 -5.24 -9.44 -3.58
CA LEU A 49 -6.16 -9.50 -2.44
C LEU A 49 -7.50 -8.89 -2.87
N ASP A 50 -8.59 -9.60 -2.61
CA ASP A 50 -9.92 -9.02 -2.73
C ASP A 50 -10.17 -8.05 -1.58
N GLY A 51 -10.12 -6.75 -1.88
CA GLY A 51 -10.32 -5.69 -0.88
C GLY A 51 -11.69 -5.74 -0.21
N LEU A 52 -12.72 -6.13 -0.94
CA LEU A 52 -14.07 -6.27 -0.40
C LEU A 52 -14.22 -7.47 0.55
N SER A 53 -13.32 -8.45 0.46
CA SER A 53 -13.26 -9.55 1.42
C SER A 53 -12.41 -9.20 2.64
N ALA A 54 -11.31 -8.48 2.45
CA ALA A 54 -10.40 -8.09 3.53
C ALA A 54 -11.03 -7.03 4.45
N VAL A 55 -11.62 -5.99 3.85
CA VAL A 55 -12.25 -4.87 4.56
C VAL A 55 -13.66 -4.63 3.98
N PRO A 56 -14.61 -5.52 4.28
CA PRO A 56 -15.95 -5.42 3.74
C PRO A 56 -16.75 -4.25 4.33
N PRO A 57 -17.56 -3.56 3.49
CA PRO A 57 -18.47 -2.51 3.96
C PRO A 57 -19.75 -3.12 4.55
N VAL A 58 -19.63 -3.85 5.65
CA VAL A 58 -20.73 -4.61 6.27
C VAL A 58 -21.88 -3.75 6.76
N GLY A 59 -21.64 -2.47 6.97
CA GLY A 59 -22.66 -1.49 7.36
C GLY A 59 -23.46 -0.92 6.18
N ASP A 60 -23.04 -1.18 4.93
CA ASP A 60 -23.79 -0.79 3.73
C ASP A 60 -25.01 -1.70 3.58
N PRO A 61 -26.24 -1.16 3.46
CA PRO A 61 -27.45 -1.98 3.32
C PRO A 61 -27.47 -2.88 2.07
N ASP A 62 -26.71 -2.52 1.02
CA ASP A 62 -26.65 -3.30 -0.21
C ASP A 62 -25.57 -4.37 -0.23
N TYR A 63 -24.65 -4.36 0.75
CA TYR A 63 -23.48 -5.25 0.79
C TYR A 63 -23.87 -6.73 0.78
N ALA A 64 -24.74 -7.15 1.69
CA ALA A 64 -25.12 -8.56 1.82
C ALA A 64 -25.81 -9.09 0.56
N GLY A 65 -26.69 -8.31 -0.04
CA GLY A 65 -27.38 -8.68 -1.26
C GLY A 65 -26.46 -8.78 -2.48
N LEU A 66 -25.51 -7.87 -2.62
CA LEU A 66 -24.58 -7.87 -3.73
C LEU A 66 -23.49 -8.94 -3.62
N ARG A 67 -23.06 -9.28 -2.42
CA ARG A 67 -22.00 -10.26 -2.19
C ARG A 67 -22.52 -11.68 -2.02
N GLY A 68 -23.80 -11.86 -1.68
CA GLY A 68 -24.43 -13.17 -1.54
C GLY A 68 -23.76 -14.07 -0.51
N GLN A 69 -23.39 -15.28 -0.91
CA GLN A 69 -22.80 -16.29 0.00
C GLN A 69 -21.42 -15.92 0.55
N ILE A 70 -20.69 -15.04 -0.11
CA ILE A 70 -19.36 -14.60 0.36
C ILE A 70 -19.42 -13.38 1.26
N ALA A 71 -20.61 -12.84 1.52
CA ALA A 71 -20.79 -11.73 2.44
C ALA A 71 -20.49 -12.18 3.88
N LEU A 72 -19.75 -11.35 4.63
CA LEU A 72 -19.52 -11.54 6.04
C LEU A 72 -20.69 -10.97 6.85
N ALA A 73 -21.04 -11.65 7.93
CA ALA A 73 -22.03 -11.15 8.87
C ALA A 73 -21.50 -9.93 9.63
N LYS A 74 -22.41 -9.05 10.05
CA LYS A 74 -22.10 -7.89 10.87
C LYS A 74 -21.86 -8.24 12.34
N SER A 75 -22.47 -9.35 12.80
CA SER A 75 -22.38 -9.83 14.17
C SER A 75 -22.50 -11.36 14.22
N GLY A 76 -22.03 -11.94 15.31
CA GLY A 76 -22.07 -13.39 15.54
C GLY A 76 -20.74 -14.08 15.25
N ALA A 77 -20.76 -15.41 15.25
CA ALA A 77 -19.58 -16.23 14.98
C ALA A 77 -19.10 -16.06 13.53
N GLY A 78 -17.81 -15.83 13.33
CA GLY A 78 -17.22 -15.60 12.01
C GLY A 78 -17.56 -14.25 11.38
N ALA A 79 -18.17 -13.34 12.14
CA ALA A 79 -18.50 -12.00 11.67
C ALA A 79 -17.26 -11.14 11.44
N ALA A 80 -17.40 -10.09 10.61
CA ALA A 80 -16.39 -9.09 10.45
C ALA A 80 -16.11 -8.37 11.77
N LEU A 81 -14.84 -8.02 12.01
CA LEU A 81 -14.44 -7.23 13.17
C LEU A 81 -14.77 -5.76 12.93
N PRO A 82 -15.34 -5.04 13.91
CA PRO A 82 -15.78 -3.67 13.69
C PRO A 82 -14.60 -2.71 13.45
N LEU A 83 -14.72 -1.89 12.41
CA LEU A 83 -13.86 -0.75 12.12
C LEU A 83 -14.69 0.52 12.15
N GLN A 84 -14.10 1.65 11.85
CA GLN A 84 -14.82 2.91 11.78
C GLN A 84 -15.80 2.95 10.61
N GLY A 85 -16.95 3.60 10.82
CA GLY A 85 -17.97 3.77 9.80
C GLY A 85 -18.68 2.46 9.44
N ILE A 86 -18.87 2.23 8.16
CA ILE A 86 -19.59 1.06 7.63
C ILE A 86 -18.69 -0.17 7.47
N PHE A 87 -17.38 -0.02 7.63
CA PHE A 87 -16.41 -1.07 7.33
C PHE A 87 -16.21 -2.03 8.49
N GLY A 88 -15.88 -3.26 8.15
CA GLY A 88 -15.38 -4.27 9.07
C GLY A 88 -14.07 -4.86 8.56
N LEU A 89 -13.43 -5.68 9.38
CA LEU A 89 -12.20 -6.37 9.02
C LEU A 89 -12.48 -7.87 8.97
N HIS A 90 -11.93 -8.56 7.97
CA HIS A 90 -12.05 -10.01 7.87
C HIS A 90 -11.50 -10.66 9.14
N PRO A 91 -12.20 -11.64 9.75
CA PRO A 91 -11.77 -12.24 11.02
C PRO A 91 -10.41 -12.94 10.97
N ALA A 92 -9.96 -13.37 9.80
CA ALA A 92 -8.59 -13.90 9.62
C ALA A 92 -7.50 -12.85 9.84
N LEU A 93 -7.83 -11.55 9.83
CA LEU A 93 -6.92 -10.44 10.05
C LEU A 93 -7.02 -9.87 11.47
N ALA A 94 -7.51 -10.64 12.42
CA ALA A 94 -7.74 -10.21 13.80
C ALA A 94 -6.49 -9.58 14.44
N PHE A 95 -5.32 -10.05 14.11
CA PHE A 95 -4.06 -9.51 14.62
C PHE A 95 -3.83 -8.03 14.26
N LEU A 96 -4.42 -7.55 13.17
CA LEU A 96 -4.37 -6.13 12.79
C LEU A 96 -5.39 -5.30 13.58
N HIS A 97 -6.47 -5.92 14.00
CA HIS A 97 -7.52 -5.24 14.77
C HIS A 97 -7.08 -4.91 16.20
N GLU A 98 -6.23 -5.77 16.77
CA GLU A 98 -5.70 -5.62 18.13
C GLU A 98 -4.49 -4.70 18.22
N SER A 99 -3.96 -4.28 17.10
CA SER A 99 -2.82 -3.37 17.02
C SER A 99 -3.28 -1.93 17.11
#